data_5530ac9da55705eb052e42f377586d14
#
_entry.id   5530ac9da55705eb052e42f377586d14
#
_cell.length_a   1.000
_cell.length_b   1.000
_cell.length_c   1.000
_cell.angle_alpha   90.00
_cell.angle_beta   90.00
_cell.angle_gamma   90.00
#
_symmetry.space_group_name_H-M   'P 1'
#
loop_
_entity.id
_entity.type
_entity.pdbx_description
1 polymer ?
#
loop_
_entity_poly.entity_id
_entity_poly.type
_entity_poly.pdbx_seq_one_letter_code
_entity_poly.pdbx_strand_id
1 'polypeptide(L)'
;KVIPMPAVVKEVTFSPDAALLAVTTDDNHLTIIDTKNWDKVDIFDKLGGTLSSPSFHPEGKYISVVKDGKNIEIINLKNGVVEQDIVDPTGGVTGGRFFKNNQNSEVFLLTNRTKQMVFWDANGLNPFYGKIMGREVDAKMNEWVKMMQGESMEDYAIRVNDETRIKQQQLFAQEVATALAGDRI
;
A
#
# COMPACT_ATOMS: atom_id res chain seq x y z
N LYS A 1 -16.61 -21.65 19.58
CA LYS A 1 -17.64 -21.17 18.65
C LYS A 1 -17.12 -21.38 17.23
N VAL A 2 -17.96 -21.86 16.33
CA VAL A 2 -17.67 -21.98 14.90
C VAL A 2 -18.32 -20.79 14.19
N ILE A 3 -17.56 -20.10 13.34
CA ILE A 3 -18.05 -18.98 12.53
C ILE A 3 -18.04 -19.44 11.08
N PRO A 4 -19.20 -19.63 10.44
CA PRO A 4 -19.24 -20.03 9.04
C PRO A 4 -18.79 -18.86 8.16
N MET A 5 -17.85 -19.13 7.26
CA MET A 5 -17.40 -18.19 6.24
C MET A 5 -17.95 -18.58 4.86
N PRO A 6 -18.13 -17.64 3.94
CA PRO A 6 -18.70 -17.91 2.61
C PRO A 6 -17.78 -18.78 1.74
N ALA A 7 -16.48 -18.72 2.00
CA ALA A 7 -15.46 -19.39 1.22
C ALA A 7 -14.26 -19.79 2.10
N VAL A 8 -13.23 -20.39 1.49
CA VAL A 8 -12.04 -20.85 2.22
C VAL A 8 -11.28 -19.66 2.80
N VAL A 9 -11.02 -19.70 4.09
CA VAL A 9 -10.24 -18.68 4.80
C VAL A 9 -8.77 -18.79 4.37
N LYS A 10 -8.21 -17.68 3.92
CA LYS A 10 -6.79 -17.56 3.55
C LYS A 10 -5.93 -17.05 4.68
N GLU A 11 -6.30 -15.91 5.20
CA GLU A 11 -5.52 -15.25 6.25
C GLU A 11 -6.44 -14.59 7.27
N VAL A 12 -5.93 -14.48 8.50
CA VAL A 12 -6.60 -13.79 9.59
C VAL A 12 -5.62 -12.87 10.32
N THR A 13 -6.11 -11.75 10.83
CA THR A 13 -5.32 -10.86 11.68
C THR A 13 -6.22 -10.17 12.71
N PHE A 14 -5.71 -9.98 13.92
CA PHE A 14 -6.41 -9.21 14.95
C PHE A 14 -6.02 -7.73 14.87
N SER A 15 -6.97 -6.85 15.23
CA SER A 15 -6.65 -5.47 15.54
C SER A 15 -5.70 -5.37 16.73
N PRO A 16 -4.96 -4.25 16.89
CA PRO A 16 -3.99 -4.08 17.97
C PRO A 16 -4.58 -4.22 19.38
N ASP A 17 -5.84 -3.81 19.55
CA ASP A 17 -6.61 -3.94 20.79
C ASP A 17 -7.35 -5.29 20.94
N ALA A 18 -7.18 -6.17 19.94
CA ALA A 18 -7.86 -7.44 19.80
C ALA A 18 -9.40 -7.35 19.75
N ALA A 19 -9.98 -6.17 19.54
CA ALA A 19 -11.44 -6.00 19.47
C ALA A 19 -12.03 -6.48 18.13
N LEU A 20 -11.24 -6.47 17.06
CA LEU A 20 -11.63 -6.87 15.72
C LEU A 20 -10.74 -7.98 15.17
N LEU A 21 -11.33 -8.86 14.35
CA LEU A 21 -10.64 -9.86 13.56
C LEU A 21 -10.93 -9.63 12.09
N ALA A 22 -9.90 -9.46 11.29
CA ALA A 22 -10.02 -9.39 9.83
C ALA A 22 -9.74 -10.79 9.24
N VAL A 23 -10.56 -11.17 8.28
CA VAL A 23 -10.50 -12.46 7.59
C VAL A 23 -10.54 -12.22 6.09
N THR A 24 -9.54 -12.69 5.36
CA THR A 24 -9.58 -12.76 3.90
C THR A 24 -9.93 -14.17 3.43
N THR A 25 -10.71 -14.28 2.37
CA THR A 25 -11.17 -15.52 1.78
C THR A 25 -10.75 -15.66 0.31
N ASP A 26 -10.78 -16.87 -0.23
CA ASP A 26 -10.34 -17.16 -1.60
C ASP A 26 -11.31 -16.66 -2.68
N ASP A 27 -12.53 -16.31 -2.31
CA ASP A 27 -13.51 -15.58 -3.13
C ASP A 27 -13.32 -14.05 -3.12
N ASN A 28 -12.17 -13.59 -2.57
CA ASN A 28 -11.73 -12.20 -2.56
C ASN A 28 -12.54 -11.25 -1.67
N HIS A 29 -13.13 -11.78 -0.60
CA HIS A 29 -13.77 -10.98 0.43
C HIS A 29 -12.81 -10.67 1.58
N LEU A 30 -12.99 -9.47 2.15
CA LEU A 30 -12.44 -9.10 3.44
C LEU A 30 -13.60 -8.95 4.42
N THR A 31 -13.62 -9.75 5.47
CA THR A 31 -14.65 -9.72 6.50
C THR A 31 -14.06 -9.21 7.81
N ILE A 32 -14.72 -8.26 8.46
CA ILE A 32 -14.38 -7.78 9.80
C ILE A 32 -15.37 -8.39 10.80
N ILE A 33 -14.85 -8.94 11.87
CA ILE A 33 -15.61 -9.63 12.91
C ILE A 33 -15.31 -8.98 14.26
N ASP A 34 -16.34 -8.64 15.02
CA ASP A 34 -16.24 -8.20 16.41
C ASP A 34 -15.90 -9.41 17.29
N THR A 35 -14.81 -9.35 18.04
CA THR A 35 -14.34 -10.46 18.86
C THR A 35 -15.12 -10.63 20.17
N LYS A 36 -15.88 -9.64 20.59
CA LYS A 36 -16.68 -9.68 21.81
C LYS A 36 -17.86 -10.63 21.68
N ASN A 37 -18.57 -10.56 20.56
CA ASN A 37 -19.74 -11.39 20.26
C ASN A 37 -19.49 -12.37 19.12
N TRP A 38 -18.46 -12.14 18.33
CA TRP A 38 -18.10 -12.88 17.11
C TRP A 38 -19.12 -12.72 15.98
N ASP A 39 -19.70 -11.54 15.90
CA ASP A 39 -20.59 -11.17 14.81
C ASP A 39 -19.80 -10.47 13.69
N LYS A 40 -20.24 -10.68 12.46
CA LYS A 40 -19.67 -9.96 11.31
C LYS A 40 -20.13 -8.51 11.36
N VAL A 41 -19.19 -7.59 11.44
CA VAL A 41 -19.46 -6.13 11.53
C VAL A 41 -19.49 -5.52 10.14
N ASP A 42 -18.63 -6.01 9.25
CA ASP A 42 -18.54 -5.51 7.88
C ASP A 42 -18.03 -6.58 6.92
N ILE A 43 -18.40 -6.46 5.65
CA ILE A 43 -17.94 -7.32 4.56
C ILE A 43 -17.60 -6.41 3.37
N PHE A 44 -16.33 -6.41 3.00
CA PHE A 44 -15.85 -5.68 1.83
C PHE A 44 -15.78 -6.64 0.63
N ASP A 45 -16.88 -6.66 -0.13
CA ASP A 45 -17.04 -7.50 -1.33
C ASP A 45 -16.72 -6.76 -2.64
N LYS A 46 -16.56 -5.43 -2.57
CA LYS A 46 -16.36 -4.56 -3.74
C LYS A 46 -14.90 -4.18 -4.01
N LEU A 47 -13.98 -4.72 -3.25
CA LEU A 47 -12.56 -4.41 -3.44
C LEU A 47 -12.04 -4.96 -4.78
N GLY A 48 -12.62 -6.05 -5.26
CA GLY A 48 -12.20 -6.75 -6.48
C GLY A 48 -10.79 -7.31 -6.37
N GLY A 49 -10.43 -8.22 -7.23
CA GLY A 49 -9.08 -8.81 -7.24
C GLY A 49 -8.79 -9.73 -6.05
N THR A 50 -7.63 -10.37 -6.05
CA THR A 50 -7.19 -11.29 -5.00
C THR A 50 -6.67 -10.52 -3.80
N LEU A 51 -7.22 -10.76 -2.61
CA LEU A 51 -6.81 -10.12 -1.37
C LEU A 51 -5.87 -11.02 -0.55
N SER A 52 -4.84 -10.40 0.07
CA SER A 52 -3.90 -11.06 0.99
C SER A 52 -3.28 -10.06 1.97
N SER A 53 -2.56 -10.57 2.95
CA SER A 53 -1.79 -9.79 3.94
C SER A 53 -2.59 -8.67 4.60
N PRO A 54 -3.77 -8.95 5.19
CA PRO A 54 -4.53 -7.95 5.92
C PRO A 54 -3.72 -7.47 7.14
N SER A 55 -3.70 -6.14 7.37
CA SER A 55 -3.01 -5.56 8.52
C SER A 55 -3.72 -4.32 9.04
N PHE A 56 -4.11 -4.34 10.31
CA PHE A 56 -4.70 -3.18 10.96
C PHE A 56 -3.68 -2.09 11.23
N HIS A 57 -4.10 -0.85 11.04
CA HIS A 57 -3.39 0.31 11.53
C HIS A 57 -3.33 0.29 13.08
N PRO A 58 -2.22 0.73 13.70
CA PRO A 58 -2.08 0.71 15.16
C PRO A 58 -3.20 1.41 15.94
N GLU A 59 -3.82 2.44 15.36
CA GLU A 59 -4.97 3.13 15.96
C GLU A 59 -6.32 2.48 15.66
N GLY A 60 -6.36 1.38 14.91
CA GLY A 60 -7.59 0.67 14.57
C GLY A 60 -8.54 1.39 13.61
N LYS A 61 -8.10 2.49 12.97
CA LYS A 61 -8.94 3.29 12.04
C LYS A 61 -8.95 2.75 10.62
N TYR A 62 -7.86 2.10 10.21
CA TYR A 62 -7.65 1.61 8.86
C TYR A 62 -7.20 0.16 8.86
N ILE A 63 -7.41 -0.49 7.75
CA ILE A 63 -6.81 -1.78 7.42
C ILE A 63 -6.18 -1.72 6.05
N SER A 64 -5.01 -2.30 5.89
CA SER A 64 -4.37 -2.50 4.60
C SER A 64 -4.59 -3.92 4.11
N VAL A 65 -4.71 -4.09 2.79
CA VAL A 65 -4.70 -5.38 2.11
C VAL A 65 -3.82 -5.30 0.87
N VAL A 66 -3.11 -6.36 0.58
CA VAL A 66 -2.42 -6.52 -0.72
C VAL A 66 -3.45 -7.01 -1.73
N LYS A 67 -3.55 -6.30 -2.85
CA LYS A 67 -4.46 -6.62 -3.95
C LYS A 67 -3.69 -7.10 -5.17
N ASP A 68 -4.07 -8.25 -5.70
CA ASP A 68 -3.47 -8.90 -6.88
C ASP A 68 -1.95 -9.09 -6.83
N GLY A 69 -1.35 -9.00 -5.63
CA GLY A 69 0.10 -9.00 -5.47
C GLY A 69 0.80 -7.84 -6.19
N LYS A 70 0.11 -6.73 -6.43
CA LYS A 70 0.61 -5.56 -7.17
C LYS A 70 0.59 -4.29 -6.34
N ASN A 71 -0.47 -4.05 -5.63
CA ASN A 71 -0.70 -2.83 -4.87
C ASN A 71 -1.22 -3.12 -3.47
N ILE A 72 -1.22 -2.10 -2.62
CA ILE A 72 -1.77 -2.13 -1.28
C ILE A 72 -2.90 -1.12 -1.21
N GLU A 73 -4.10 -1.60 -0.92
CA GLU A 73 -5.23 -0.73 -0.61
C GLU A 73 -5.30 -0.48 0.89
N ILE A 74 -5.45 0.79 1.28
CA ILE A 74 -5.72 1.21 2.66
C ILE A 74 -7.17 1.64 2.75
N ILE A 75 -7.91 0.91 3.56
CA ILE A 75 -9.36 1.00 3.68
C ILE A 75 -9.69 1.64 5.03
N ASN A 76 -10.54 2.64 5.02
CA ASN A 76 -11.10 3.22 6.21
C ASN A 76 -12.20 2.31 6.77
N LEU A 77 -12.01 1.81 7.99
CA LEU A 77 -12.94 0.85 8.62
C LEU A 77 -14.30 1.48 8.97
N LYS A 78 -14.38 2.81 9.08
CA LYS A 78 -15.64 3.48 9.43
C LYS A 78 -16.63 3.57 8.26
N ASN A 79 -16.13 3.74 7.04
CA ASN A 79 -16.96 4.01 5.87
C ASN A 79 -16.71 3.02 4.71
N GLY A 80 -15.76 2.10 4.84
CA GLY A 80 -15.41 1.11 3.82
C GLY A 80 -14.74 1.69 2.56
N VAL A 81 -14.30 2.95 2.60
CA VAL A 81 -13.71 3.61 1.44
C VAL A 81 -12.21 3.29 1.36
N VAL A 82 -11.75 2.92 0.17
CA VAL A 82 -10.31 2.85 -0.13
C VAL A 82 -9.78 4.28 -0.20
N GLU A 83 -9.05 4.70 0.82
CA GLU A 83 -8.48 6.04 0.90
C GLU A 83 -7.14 6.16 0.19
N GLN A 84 -6.41 5.06 0.11
CA GLN A 84 -5.12 5.01 -0.60
C GLN A 84 -4.96 3.70 -1.35
N ASP A 85 -4.35 3.81 -2.52
CA ASP A 85 -3.87 2.71 -3.34
C ASP A 85 -2.37 2.92 -3.59
N ILE A 86 -1.54 2.13 -2.88
CA ILE A 86 -0.08 2.21 -2.97
C ILE A 86 0.38 1.20 -4.01
N VAL A 87 0.78 1.70 -5.16
CA VAL A 87 1.34 0.89 -6.24
C VAL A 87 2.84 0.73 -6.04
N ASP A 88 3.32 -0.51 -5.98
CA ASP A 88 4.76 -0.77 -6.06
C ASP A 88 5.23 -0.62 -7.51
N PRO A 89 6.13 0.33 -7.80
CA PRO A 89 6.64 0.54 -9.16
C PRO A 89 7.42 -0.65 -9.70
N THR A 90 7.85 -1.57 -8.84
CA THR A 90 8.55 -2.80 -9.24
C THR A 90 7.62 -3.94 -9.66
N GLY A 91 6.29 -3.72 -9.56
CA GLY A 91 5.28 -4.61 -10.11
C GLY A 91 4.99 -5.87 -9.31
N GLY A 92 5.37 -5.92 -8.03
CA GLY A 92 5.05 -7.10 -7.23
C GLY A 92 5.18 -6.90 -5.72
N VAL A 93 4.04 -6.66 -5.05
CA VAL A 93 3.94 -6.64 -3.59
C VAL A 93 3.76 -8.07 -3.07
N THR A 94 4.53 -8.45 -2.07
CA THR A 94 4.43 -9.76 -1.40
C THR A 94 3.82 -9.65 0.00
N GLY A 95 3.80 -8.46 0.59
CA GLY A 95 3.18 -8.22 1.89
C GLY A 95 3.18 -6.74 2.26
N GLY A 96 2.30 -6.39 3.19
CA GLY A 96 2.24 -5.06 3.78
C GLY A 96 1.77 -5.17 5.23
N ARG A 97 2.42 -4.43 6.15
CA ARG A 97 2.05 -4.44 7.56
C ARG A 97 2.27 -3.09 8.22
N PHE A 98 1.27 -2.70 9.01
CA PHE A 98 1.44 -1.63 9.98
C PHE A 98 2.08 -2.14 11.27
N PHE A 99 2.91 -1.33 11.89
CA PHE A 99 3.43 -1.57 13.23
C PHE A 99 3.87 -0.26 13.90
N LYS A 100 4.06 -0.30 15.21
CA LYS A 100 4.74 0.78 15.95
C LYS A 100 6.17 0.37 16.20
N ASN A 101 7.10 1.26 15.89
CA ASN A 101 8.52 1.04 16.19
C ASN A 101 8.83 1.29 17.69
N ASN A 102 10.07 1.09 18.10
CA ASN A 102 10.51 1.31 19.48
C ASN A 102 10.46 2.79 19.94
N GLN A 103 10.27 3.72 19.01
CA GLN A 103 10.07 5.15 19.27
C GLN A 103 8.59 5.52 19.31
N ASN A 104 7.70 4.52 19.30
CA ASN A 104 6.24 4.65 19.22
C ASN A 104 5.74 5.34 17.94
N SER A 105 6.59 5.45 16.92
CA SER A 105 6.19 5.95 15.60
C SER A 105 5.46 4.87 14.82
N GLU A 106 4.43 5.27 14.11
CA GLU A 106 3.68 4.38 13.24
C GLU A 106 4.42 4.20 11.92
N VAL A 107 4.62 2.95 11.53
CA VAL A 107 5.37 2.58 10.32
C VAL A 107 4.56 1.59 9.52
N PHE A 108 4.58 1.75 8.20
CA PHE A 108 4.11 0.76 7.27
C PHE A 108 5.28 0.10 6.56
N LEU A 109 5.38 -1.22 6.68
CA LEU A 109 6.36 -2.05 5.99
C LEU A 109 5.71 -2.66 4.75
N LEU A 110 6.33 -2.44 3.60
CA LEU A 110 6.02 -3.12 2.35
C LEU A 110 7.16 -4.06 1.99
N THR A 111 6.84 -5.26 1.56
CA THR A 111 7.77 -6.22 0.97
C THR A 111 7.41 -6.51 -0.47
N ASN A 112 8.41 -6.64 -1.35
CA ASN A 112 8.17 -6.83 -2.77
C ASN A 112 8.96 -8.03 -3.35
N ARG A 113 8.66 -8.39 -4.60
CA ARG A 113 9.32 -9.51 -5.31
C ARG A 113 10.75 -9.21 -5.71
N THR A 114 11.18 -7.96 -5.68
CA THR A 114 12.55 -7.53 -5.96
C THR A 114 13.49 -7.65 -4.76
N LYS A 115 13.07 -8.37 -3.72
CA LYS A 115 13.84 -8.65 -2.50
C LYS A 115 14.10 -7.40 -1.66
N GLN A 116 13.20 -6.42 -1.72
CA GLN A 116 13.28 -5.18 -0.95
C GLN A 116 12.25 -5.18 0.16
N MET A 117 12.61 -4.53 1.25
CA MET A 117 11.71 -4.08 2.31
C MET A 117 11.69 -2.55 2.28
N VAL A 118 10.52 -1.97 2.15
CA VAL A 118 10.33 -0.52 2.11
C VAL A 118 9.58 -0.10 3.36
N PHE A 119 10.15 0.82 4.12
CA PHE A 119 9.55 1.36 5.33
C PHE A 119 8.99 2.75 5.03
N TRP A 120 7.73 2.93 5.38
CA TRP A 120 7.02 4.19 5.21
C TRP A 120 6.62 4.70 6.60
N ASP A 121 6.79 5.98 6.85
CA ASP A 121 6.20 6.62 8.01
C ASP A 121 4.67 6.60 7.88
N ALA A 122 4.00 5.83 8.73
CA ALA A 122 2.55 5.68 8.67
C ALA A 122 1.80 6.95 9.11
N ASN A 123 2.45 7.86 9.85
CA ASN A 123 1.92 9.19 10.12
C ASN A 123 1.83 10.03 8.83
N GLY A 124 2.60 9.68 7.81
CA GLY A 124 2.57 10.25 6.48
C GLY A 124 1.55 9.62 5.53
N LEU A 125 0.87 8.54 5.91
CA LEU A 125 -0.25 7.97 5.17
C LEU A 125 -1.53 8.82 5.34
N ASN A 126 -1.38 10.13 5.24
CA ASN A 126 -2.49 11.02 4.98
C ASN A 126 -2.95 10.76 3.54
N PRO A 127 -4.27 10.57 3.27
CA PRO A 127 -4.82 10.35 1.92
C PRO A 127 -4.36 11.40 0.89
N PHE A 128 -4.00 12.57 1.35
CA PHE A 128 -3.40 13.62 0.53
C PHE A 128 -1.97 13.29 0.05
N TYR A 129 -1.17 12.60 0.88
CA TYR A 129 0.25 12.39 0.60
C TYR A 129 0.49 11.43 -0.55
N GLY A 130 -0.24 10.31 -0.61
CA GLY A 130 -0.12 9.35 -1.72
C GLY A 130 -0.49 9.98 -3.08
N LYS A 131 -1.53 10.85 -3.10
CA LYS A 131 -1.94 11.55 -4.32
C LYS A 131 -0.98 12.68 -4.71
N ILE A 132 -0.37 13.35 -3.73
CA ILE A 132 0.63 14.40 -3.99
C ILE A 132 1.92 13.74 -4.47
N MET A 133 2.42 12.72 -3.77
CA MET A 133 3.61 11.98 -4.20
C MET A 133 3.45 11.40 -5.60
N GLY A 134 2.33 10.73 -5.89
CA GLY A 134 2.05 10.18 -7.21
C GLY A 134 2.11 11.24 -8.29
N ARG A 135 1.43 12.38 -8.11
CA ARG A 135 1.43 13.48 -9.09
C ARG A 135 2.81 14.10 -9.30
N GLU A 136 3.56 14.32 -8.22
CA GLU A 136 4.90 14.89 -8.30
C GLU A 136 5.89 13.93 -8.98
N VAL A 137 5.83 12.64 -8.64
CA VAL A 137 6.65 11.61 -9.31
C VAL A 137 6.28 11.49 -10.78
N ASP A 138 4.98 11.46 -11.11
CA ASP A 138 4.52 11.40 -12.50
C ASP A 138 4.93 12.65 -13.30
N ALA A 139 4.85 13.82 -12.70
CA ALA A 139 5.31 15.06 -13.34
C ALA A 139 6.81 15.00 -13.66
N LYS A 140 7.64 14.58 -12.70
CA LYS A 140 9.09 14.40 -12.90
C LYS A 140 9.39 13.34 -13.97
N MET A 141 8.67 12.21 -13.95
CA MET A 141 8.82 11.16 -14.95
C MET A 141 8.43 11.63 -16.34
N ASN A 142 7.33 12.36 -16.47
CA ASN A 142 6.88 12.92 -17.75
C ASN A 142 7.89 13.91 -18.35
N GLU A 143 8.60 14.69 -17.52
CA GLU A 143 9.71 15.52 -18.00
C GLU A 143 10.91 14.67 -18.39
N TRP A 144 11.29 13.71 -17.55
CA TRP A 144 12.48 12.87 -17.76
C TRP A 144 12.41 12.02 -19.03
N VAL A 145 11.22 11.54 -19.42
CA VAL A 145 11.05 10.77 -20.66
C VAL A 145 11.05 11.62 -21.93
N LYS A 146 11.06 12.96 -21.84
CA LYS A 146 11.18 13.80 -23.02
C LYS A 146 12.59 13.71 -23.61
N MET A 147 12.66 13.71 -24.93
CA MET A 147 13.94 13.75 -25.63
C MET A 147 14.63 15.09 -25.32
N MET A 148 15.89 15.05 -24.92
CA MET A 148 16.66 16.27 -24.62
C MET A 148 17.11 16.96 -25.88
N GLN A 149 17.31 18.26 -25.79
CA GLN A 149 17.81 19.05 -26.95
C GLN A 149 19.21 18.54 -27.32
N GLY A 150 19.38 18.10 -28.58
CA GLY A 150 20.65 17.56 -29.08
C GLY A 150 20.90 16.08 -28.77
N GLU A 151 19.97 15.39 -28.10
CA GLU A 151 20.07 13.95 -27.85
C GLU A 151 19.80 13.16 -29.12
N SER A 152 20.64 12.17 -29.42
CA SER A 152 20.39 11.24 -30.52
C SER A 152 19.30 10.21 -30.17
N MET A 153 18.68 9.60 -31.15
CA MET A 153 17.70 8.53 -30.92
C MET A 153 18.33 7.32 -30.22
N GLU A 154 19.61 7.07 -30.44
CA GLU A 154 20.34 5.98 -29.81
C GLU A 154 20.61 6.27 -28.34
N ASP A 155 21.07 7.47 -28.00
CA ASP A 155 21.26 7.91 -26.62
C ASP A 155 19.94 7.96 -25.85
N TYR A 156 18.88 8.45 -26.50
CA TYR A 156 17.54 8.43 -25.92
C TYR A 156 17.10 7.00 -25.57
N ALA A 157 17.27 6.01 -26.46
CA ALA A 157 16.89 4.62 -26.20
C ALA A 157 17.71 3.98 -25.07
N ILE A 158 18.98 4.38 -24.93
CA ILE A 158 19.84 3.94 -23.80
C ILE A 158 19.35 4.55 -22.50
N ARG A 159 18.99 5.84 -22.48
CA ARG A 159 18.53 6.58 -21.31
C ARG A 159 17.12 6.19 -20.90
N VAL A 160 16.20 5.96 -21.84
CA VAL A 160 14.77 5.75 -21.60
C VAL A 160 14.37 4.33 -22.07
N ASN A 161 14.72 3.34 -21.26
CA ASN A 161 14.27 1.95 -21.39
C ASN A 161 13.57 1.49 -20.11
N ASP A 162 13.01 0.29 -20.11
CA ASP A 162 12.22 -0.23 -19.00
C ASP A 162 13.00 -0.27 -17.67
N GLU A 163 14.28 -0.69 -17.73
CA GLU A 163 15.12 -0.78 -16.53
C GLU A 163 15.44 0.61 -15.95
N THR A 164 15.83 1.55 -16.82
CA THR A 164 16.18 2.91 -16.41
C THR A 164 14.96 3.69 -15.94
N ARG A 165 13.78 3.45 -16.52
CA ARG A 165 12.51 4.03 -16.06
C ARG A 165 12.19 3.62 -14.62
N ILE A 166 12.32 2.35 -14.29
CA ILE A 166 12.09 1.86 -12.92
C ILE A 166 13.05 2.52 -11.94
N LYS A 167 14.35 2.56 -12.27
CA LYS A 167 15.36 3.20 -11.42
C LYS A 167 15.08 4.68 -11.20
N GLN A 168 14.73 5.40 -12.27
CA GLN A 168 14.47 6.84 -12.21
C GLN A 168 13.21 7.16 -11.41
N GLN A 169 12.17 6.36 -11.55
CA GLN A 169 10.94 6.49 -10.77
C GLN A 169 11.21 6.31 -9.26
N GLN A 170 12.06 5.36 -8.89
CA GLN A 170 12.48 5.15 -7.49
C GLN A 170 13.25 6.35 -6.94
N LEU A 171 14.17 6.91 -7.73
CA LEU A 171 14.92 8.12 -7.36
C LEU A 171 13.98 9.31 -7.14
N PHE A 172 13.06 9.56 -8.06
CA PHE A 172 12.09 10.64 -7.92
C PHE A 172 11.14 10.43 -6.74
N ALA A 173 10.73 9.18 -6.46
CA ALA A 173 9.94 8.89 -5.27
C ALA A 173 10.68 9.22 -3.97
N GLN A 174 11.98 8.90 -3.89
CA GLN A 174 12.83 9.27 -2.74
C GLN A 174 13.01 10.79 -2.61
N GLU A 175 13.25 11.49 -3.71
CA GLU A 175 13.37 12.96 -3.72
C GLU A 175 12.09 13.62 -3.24
N VAL A 176 10.94 13.21 -3.77
CA VAL A 176 9.63 13.76 -3.41
C VAL A 176 9.31 13.45 -1.94
N ALA A 177 9.57 12.22 -1.48
CA ALA A 177 9.37 11.86 -0.08
C ALA A 177 10.22 12.71 0.86
N THR A 178 11.49 12.97 0.50
CA THR A 178 12.41 13.80 1.29
C THR A 178 11.95 15.26 1.31
N ALA A 179 11.53 15.80 0.18
CA ALA A 179 11.01 17.17 0.10
C ALA A 179 9.76 17.34 0.96
N LEU A 180 8.81 16.42 0.84
CA LEU A 180 7.57 16.44 1.62
C LEU A 180 7.80 16.23 3.13
N ALA A 181 8.84 15.52 3.55
CA ALA A 181 9.24 15.39 4.94
C ALA A 181 9.89 16.66 5.49
N GLY A 182 10.64 17.41 4.66
CA GLY A 182 11.27 18.68 5.01
C GLY A 182 10.30 19.84 5.23
N ASP A 183 9.13 19.82 4.60
CA ASP A 183 8.09 20.86 4.75
C ASP A 183 7.29 20.75 6.08
N ARG A 184 7.69 19.86 6.98
CA ARG A 184 7.04 19.58 8.26
C ARG A 184 7.69 20.24 9.48
N ILE A 185 8.60 21.20 9.30
CA ILE A 185 9.21 21.96 10.42
C ILE A 185 8.51 23.30 10.59
#